data_7f35622eb4d7f78de7aabdadb96b0359
#
_entry.id   7f35622eb4d7f78de7aabdadb96b0359
#
_cell.length_a   1.000
_cell.length_b   1.000
_cell.length_c   1.000
_cell.angle_alpha   90.00
_cell.angle_beta   90.00
_cell.angle_gamma   90.00
#
_symmetry.space_group_name_H-M   'P 1'
#
loop_
_entity.id
_entity.type
_entity.pdbx_description
1 polymer ?
#
loop_
_entity_poly.entity_id
_entity_poly.type
_entity_poly.pdbx_seq_one_letter_code
_entity_poly.pdbx_strand_id
1 'polypeptide(L)'
;MAVDMLESQGTKLEMNSEAGAAEVISEMTLSNPTVLTSEEHALTNGDVVTASDFAGDDAADINGNAYVVQFATDDTFAIALDSTDLTIDDNTDAAEMTPQTYTEICSILDWDLPGDTHNMIDYTALGSTRAEEKPGIPRGSALTFNVNWTADDAGLVAAEVARAAKTLKTFKLTYSDATYHTFTGYIVGLNDSGGGDDKVSGSITIHRVGALSLT
;
A
#
# COMPACT_ATOMS: atom_id res chain seq x y z
N MET A 1 6.69 25.99 19.68
CA MET A 1 5.99 24.83 19.12
C MET A 1 6.59 23.62 19.79
N ALA A 2 5.81 22.87 20.56
CA ALA A 2 6.24 21.57 21.03
C ALA A 2 6.29 20.65 19.79
N VAL A 3 7.41 20.02 19.54
CA VAL A 3 7.50 18.94 18.56
C VAL A 3 6.81 17.76 19.23
N ASP A 4 5.62 17.41 18.75
CA ASP A 4 4.94 16.19 19.18
C ASP A 4 5.83 15.02 18.74
N MET A 5 6.36 14.30 19.71
CA MET A 5 7.18 13.11 19.40
C MET A 5 6.23 11.97 19.04
N LEU A 6 6.45 11.38 17.89
CA LEU A 6 5.72 10.20 17.43
C LEU A 6 5.92 9.06 18.44
N GLU A 7 4.83 8.62 19.07
CA GLU A 7 4.88 7.48 19.98
C GLU A 7 4.74 6.19 19.18
N SER A 8 5.56 5.19 19.48
CA SER A 8 5.48 3.87 18.85
C SER A 8 4.31 3.02 19.37
N GLN A 9 3.70 3.40 20.50
CA GLN A 9 2.53 2.73 21.04
C GLN A 9 1.31 2.93 20.12
N GLY A 10 0.62 1.83 19.77
CA GLY A 10 -0.55 1.88 18.89
C GLY A 10 -0.22 1.80 17.40
N THR A 11 1.05 1.62 17.04
CA THR A 11 1.44 1.38 15.64
C THR A 11 0.93 0.01 15.17
N LYS A 12 0.35 -0.03 13.98
CA LYS A 12 -0.24 -1.22 13.38
C LYS A 12 0.37 -1.50 12.02
N LEU A 13 0.67 -2.77 11.74
CA LEU A 13 0.98 -3.26 10.40
C LEU A 13 -0.27 -3.91 9.84
N GLU A 14 -0.72 -3.42 8.73
CA GLU A 14 -1.89 -3.91 8.02
C GLU A 14 -1.48 -4.36 6.62
N MET A 15 -2.08 -5.43 6.13
CA MET A 15 -1.88 -5.93 4.78
C MET A 15 -3.19 -5.91 4.04
N ASN A 16 -3.16 -5.53 2.76
CA ASN A 16 -4.28 -5.74 1.88
C ASN A 16 -4.60 -7.24 1.82
N SER A 17 -5.74 -7.61 2.39
CA SER A 17 -6.14 -9.01 2.54
C SER A 17 -7.12 -9.45 1.46
N GLU A 18 -8.15 -8.68 1.21
CA GLU A 18 -9.21 -8.97 0.25
C GLU A 18 -9.69 -7.69 -0.42
N ALA A 19 -10.30 -7.83 -1.60
CA ALA A 19 -11.10 -6.77 -2.18
C ALA A 19 -12.40 -6.67 -1.37
N GLY A 20 -12.79 -5.46 -1.00
CA GLY A 20 -14.12 -5.19 -0.46
C GLY A 20 -15.23 -5.47 -1.49
N ALA A 21 -16.47 -5.22 -1.12
CA ALA A 21 -17.55 -5.22 -2.11
C ALA A 21 -17.25 -4.13 -3.15
N ALA A 22 -17.40 -4.47 -4.43
CA ALA A 22 -17.22 -3.50 -5.49
C ALA A 22 -18.37 -2.48 -5.46
N GLU A 23 -18.03 -1.21 -5.58
CA GLU A 23 -18.98 -0.11 -5.72
C GLU A 23 -19.21 0.16 -7.19
N VAL A 24 -20.45 0.01 -7.64
CA VAL A 24 -20.82 0.23 -9.05
C VAL A 24 -20.89 1.74 -9.32
N ILE A 25 -20.22 2.17 -10.37
CA ILE A 25 -20.17 3.57 -10.78
C ILE A 25 -21.27 3.83 -11.78
N SER A 26 -22.19 4.71 -11.42
CA SER A 26 -23.33 5.10 -12.26
C SER A 26 -23.00 6.29 -13.17
N GLU A 27 -22.06 7.15 -12.77
CA GLU A 27 -21.64 8.33 -13.53
C GLU A 27 -20.19 8.68 -13.22
N MET A 28 -19.47 9.15 -14.22
CA MET A 28 -18.12 9.70 -14.10
C MET A 28 -18.06 11.09 -14.70
N THR A 29 -17.68 12.08 -13.91
CA THR A 29 -17.41 13.43 -14.40
C THR A 29 -15.95 13.59 -14.79
N LEU A 30 -15.68 13.83 -16.07
CA LEU A 30 -14.33 14.07 -16.58
C LEU A 30 -13.82 15.41 -16.07
N SER A 31 -13.00 15.39 -15.06
CA SER A 31 -12.49 16.58 -14.34
C SER A 31 -11.15 16.29 -13.66
N ASN A 32 -10.59 17.31 -13.02
CA ASN A 32 -9.41 17.17 -12.17
C ASN A 32 -9.67 17.81 -10.79
N PRO A 33 -9.84 17.04 -9.71
CA PRO A 33 -9.90 15.56 -9.66
C PRO A 33 -11.16 14.99 -10.32
N THR A 34 -11.10 13.73 -10.76
CA THR A 34 -12.25 13.01 -11.32
C THR A 34 -13.27 12.73 -10.24
N VAL A 35 -14.55 13.00 -10.53
CA VAL A 35 -15.66 12.70 -9.61
C VAL A 35 -16.45 11.51 -10.13
N LEU A 36 -16.74 10.58 -9.23
CA LEU A 36 -17.49 9.35 -9.48
C LEU A 36 -18.75 9.35 -8.63
N THR A 37 -19.84 8.86 -9.21
CA THR A 37 -21.14 8.69 -8.52
C THR A 37 -21.39 7.20 -8.30
N SER A 38 -21.66 6.83 -7.07
CA SER A 38 -22.08 5.50 -6.63
C SER A 38 -23.06 5.68 -5.48
N GLU A 39 -24.30 5.23 -5.65
CA GLU A 39 -25.36 5.45 -4.66
C GLU A 39 -25.08 4.68 -3.37
N GLU A 40 -25.22 5.34 -2.22
CA GLU A 40 -25.10 4.77 -0.87
C GLU A 40 -23.78 4.01 -0.63
N HIS A 41 -22.68 4.45 -1.25
CA HIS A 41 -21.37 3.81 -1.05
C HIS A 41 -20.86 4.02 0.38
N ALA A 42 -20.10 3.04 0.89
CA ALA A 42 -19.52 3.10 2.24
C ALA A 42 -18.09 3.67 2.29
N LEU A 43 -17.60 4.24 1.18
CA LEU A 43 -16.24 4.76 1.08
C LEU A 43 -16.05 6.04 1.91
N THR A 44 -14.87 6.16 2.49
CA THR A 44 -14.45 7.34 3.25
C THR A 44 -13.16 7.95 2.67
N ASN A 45 -12.90 9.22 3.02
CA ASN A 45 -11.68 9.89 2.59
C ASN A 45 -10.44 9.13 3.10
N GLY A 46 -9.54 8.81 2.18
CA GLY A 46 -8.32 8.07 2.44
C GLY A 46 -8.41 6.57 2.14
N ASP A 47 -9.60 6.04 1.84
CA ASP A 47 -9.73 4.68 1.35
C ASP A 47 -9.02 4.52 0.00
N VAL A 48 -8.49 3.34 -0.25
CA VAL A 48 -7.86 3.01 -1.53
C VAL A 48 -8.82 2.11 -2.29
N VAL A 49 -9.13 2.48 -3.53
CA VAL A 49 -10.02 1.73 -4.42
C VAL A 49 -9.26 1.33 -5.68
N THR A 50 -9.58 0.17 -6.23
CA THR A 50 -9.04 -0.29 -7.52
C THR A 50 -10.13 -0.21 -8.58
N ALA A 51 -9.84 0.45 -9.69
CA ALA A 51 -10.75 0.60 -10.80
C ALA A 51 -10.79 -0.66 -11.67
N SER A 52 -11.99 -1.06 -12.12
CA SER A 52 -12.21 -2.13 -13.08
C SER A 52 -13.42 -1.83 -13.97
N ASP A 53 -13.42 -2.47 -15.12
CA ASP A 53 -14.55 -2.51 -16.06
C ASP A 53 -15.03 -1.15 -16.60
N PHE A 54 -14.19 -0.11 -16.50
CA PHE A 54 -14.39 1.11 -17.26
C PHE A 54 -14.25 0.84 -18.77
N ALA A 55 -15.08 1.46 -19.58
CA ALA A 55 -15.09 1.36 -21.03
C ALA A 55 -14.68 2.67 -21.69
N GLY A 56 -14.28 2.60 -22.96
CA GLY A 56 -13.77 3.74 -23.75
C GLY A 56 -12.36 3.52 -24.25
N ASP A 57 -11.90 4.41 -25.12
CA ASP A 57 -10.60 4.27 -25.78
C ASP A 57 -9.42 4.34 -24.78
N ASP A 58 -9.57 5.14 -23.71
CA ASP A 58 -8.56 5.35 -22.68
C ASP A 58 -8.84 4.57 -21.38
N ALA A 59 -9.78 3.62 -21.39
CA ALA A 59 -10.16 2.84 -20.22
C ALA A 59 -8.98 2.03 -19.62
N ALA A 60 -8.00 1.66 -20.46
CA ALA A 60 -6.80 0.94 -20.01
C ALA A 60 -5.92 1.80 -19.08
N ASP A 61 -6.01 3.12 -19.16
CA ASP A 61 -5.27 4.05 -18.30
C ASP A 61 -5.89 4.17 -16.90
N ILE A 62 -7.14 3.72 -16.75
CA ILE A 62 -7.88 3.73 -15.48
C ILE A 62 -7.91 2.33 -14.86
N ASN A 63 -8.30 1.32 -15.65
CA ASN A 63 -8.51 -0.04 -15.17
C ASN A 63 -7.22 -0.67 -14.61
N GLY A 64 -7.37 -1.32 -13.44
CA GLY A 64 -6.29 -1.99 -12.73
C GLY A 64 -5.43 -1.05 -11.87
N ASN A 65 -5.66 0.26 -11.95
CA ASN A 65 -4.96 1.24 -11.12
C ASN A 65 -5.67 1.45 -9.78
N ALA A 66 -4.88 1.75 -8.76
CA ALA A 66 -5.38 2.08 -7.43
C ALA A 66 -5.40 3.60 -7.22
N TYR A 67 -6.48 4.08 -6.64
CA TYR A 67 -6.71 5.50 -6.37
C TYR A 67 -7.09 5.73 -4.93
N VAL A 68 -6.73 6.89 -4.39
CA VAL A 68 -7.16 7.32 -3.05
C VAL A 68 -8.44 8.12 -3.17
N VAL A 69 -9.44 7.74 -2.37
CA VAL A 69 -10.73 8.42 -2.28
C VAL A 69 -10.56 9.76 -1.58
N GLN A 70 -11.16 10.79 -2.17
CA GLN A 70 -11.18 12.17 -1.68
C GLN A 70 -12.61 12.72 -1.79
N PHE A 71 -12.93 13.71 -0.96
CA PHE A 71 -14.21 14.40 -0.99
C PHE A 71 -15.44 13.47 -0.99
N ALA A 72 -15.36 12.35 -0.25
CA ALA A 72 -16.45 11.39 -0.15
C ALA A 72 -17.67 12.02 0.52
N THR A 73 -18.84 11.79 -0.10
CA THR A 73 -20.19 12.08 0.41
C THR A 73 -20.98 10.76 0.45
N ASP A 74 -22.27 10.77 0.66
CA ASP A 74 -23.07 9.55 0.68
C ASP A 74 -23.17 8.88 -0.71
N ASP A 75 -23.15 9.68 -1.79
CA ASP A 75 -23.40 9.20 -3.15
C ASP A 75 -22.26 9.52 -4.13
N THR A 76 -21.27 10.32 -3.74
CA THR A 76 -20.18 10.72 -4.65
C THR A 76 -18.85 10.74 -3.94
N PHE A 77 -17.79 10.46 -4.69
CA PHE A 77 -16.41 10.63 -4.24
C PHE A 77 -15.52 11.04 -5.41
N ALA A 78 -14.37 11.64 -5.09
CA ALA A 78 -13.36 11.98 -6.09
C ALA A 78 -12.13 11.08 -5.95
N ILE A 79 -11.43 10.90 -7.06
CA ILE A 79 -10.13 10.23 -7.11
C ILE A 79 -9.07 11.17 -7.69
N ALA A 80 -7.82 11.02 -7.26
CA ALA A 80 -6.70 11.84 -7.73
C ALA A 80 -6.28 11.44 -9.16
N LEU A 81 -7.19 11.62 -10.10
CA LEU A 81 -7.01 11.38 -11.54
C LEU A 81 -7.40 12.65 -12.29
N ASP A 82 -6.58 13.08 -13.24
CA ASP A 82 -6.96 14.05 -14.24
C ASP A 82 -7.54 13.32 -15.45
N SER A 83 -8.86 13.37 -15.59
CA SER A 83 -9.58 12.71 -16.67
C SER A 83 -10.09 13.66 -17.74
N THR A 84 -9.70 14.94 -17.69
CA THR A 84 -10.22 15.99 -18.59
C THR A 84 -10.02 15.70 -20.06
N ASP A 85 -8.92 15.01 -20.41
CA ASP A 85 -8.55 14.68 -21.79
C ASP A 85 -8.80 13.20 -22.14
N LEU A 86 -9.42 12.42 -21.22
CA LEU A 86 -9.67 10.99 -21.42
C LEU A 86 -10.99 10.77 -22.16
N THR A 87 -11.00 9.74 -23.02
CA THR A 87 -12.18 9.26 -23.73
C THR A 87 -12.72 8.02 -23.01
N ILE A 88 -13.60 8.24 -22.05
CA ILE A 88 -14.28 7.20 -21.29
C ILE A 88 -15.76 7.24 -21.62
N ASP A 89 -16.38 6.08 -21.73
CA ASP A 89 -17.82 5.97 -22.01
C ASP A 89 -18.63 6.43 -20.79
N ASP A 90 -19.60 7.32 -21.02
CA ASP A 90 -20.49 7.84 -19.98
C ASP A 90 -21.40 6.75 -19.38
N ASN A 91 -21.58 5.63 -20.09
CA ASN A 91 -22.38 4.50 -19.62
C ASN A 91 -21.50 3.56 -18.80
N THR A 92 -21.37 3.88 -17.53
CA THR A 92 -20.50 3.18 -16.59
C THR A 92 -21.22 2.05 -15.82
N ASP A 93 -22.37 1.57 -16.29
CA ASP A 93 -23.19 0.55 -15.61
C ASP A 93 -22.41 -0.74 -15.23
N ALA A 94 -21.23 -0.96 -15.79
CA ALA A 94 -20.37 -2.06 -15.46
C ALA A 94 -19.06 -1.62 -14.78
N ALA A 95 -18.77 -0.33 -14.72
CA ALA A 95 -17.55 0.19 -14.08
C ALA A 95 -17.64 0.02 -12.57
N GLU A 96 -16.57 -0.44 -11.98
CA GLU A 96 -16.50 -0.73 -10.56
C GLU A 96 -15.29 -0.08 -9.90
N MET A 97 -15.47 0.38 -8.67
CA MET A 97 -14.40 0.75 -7.76
C MET A 97 -14.39 -0.20 -6.57
N THR A 98 -13.40 -1.06 -6.52
CA THR A 98 -13.29 -2.07 -5.46
C THR A 98 -12.42 -1.57 -4.33
N PRO A 99 -12.97 -1.35 -3.11
CA PRO A 99 -12.18 -0.95 -1.95
C PRO A 99 -11.14 -2.01 -1.60
N GLN A 100 -9.95 -1.55 -1.25
CA GLN A 100 -8.94 -2.42 -0.67
C GLN A 100 -9.15 -2.47 0.85
N THR A 101 -9.52 -3.64 1.36
CA THR A 101 -9.59 -3.87 2.79
C THR A 101 -8.22 -4.25 3.34
N TYR A 102 -7.88 -3.70 4.50
CA TYR A 102 -6.63 -3.98 5.20
C TYR A 102 -6.93 -4.77 6.46
N THR A 103 -6.15 -5.83 6.68
CA THR A 103 -6.23 -6.64 7.90
C THR A 103 -4.95 -6.44 8.69
N GLU A 104 -5.08 -6.13 9.98
CA GLU A 104 -3.95 -6.00 10.90
C GLU A 104 -3.26 -7.36 11.05
N ILE A 105 -1.93 -7.36 10.99
CA ILE A 105 -1.09 -8.54 11.15
C ILE A 105 -0.47 -8.50 12.53
N CYS A 106 -1.03 -9.21 13.48
CA CYS A 106 -0.54 -9.31 14.85
C CYS A 106 -0.21 -7.94 15.50
N SER A 107 0.06 -7.95 16.78
CA SER A 107 0.56 -6.75 17.46
C SER A 107 2.06 -6.60 17.25
N ILE A 108 2.50 -5.45 16.73
CA ILE A 108 3.91 -5.14 16.50
C ILE A 108 4.60 -4.89 17.86
N LEU A 109 5.81 -5.41 18.00
CA LEU A 109 6.71 -5.13 19.13
C LEU A 109 7.75 -4.06 18.76
N ASP A 110 8.35 -4.22 17.61
CA ASP A 110 9.29 -3.27 17.00
C ASP A 110 9.36 -3.50 15.49
N TRP A 111 9.97 -2.56 14.78
CA TRP A 111 10.14 -2.64 13.32
C TRP A 111 11.41 -1.94 12.88
N ASP A 112 11.93 -2.37 11.74
CA ASP A 112 13.02 -1.73 11.03
C ASP A 112 12.59 -1.45 9.58
N LEU A 113 12.58 -0.15 9.21
CA LEU A 113 12.26 0.32 7.86
C LEU A 113 13.48 0.97 7.22
N PRO A 114 14.45 0.20 6.75
CA PRO A 114 15.59 0.77 6.08
C PRO A 114 15.18 1.46 4.78
N GLY A 115 15.80 2.62 4.53
CA GLY A 115 15.65 3.36 3.27
C GLY A 115 16.18 2.58 2.08
N ASP A 116 16.00 3.16 0.89
CA ASP A 116 16.54 2.59 -0.35
C ASP A 116 18.06 2.62 -0.34
N THR A 117 18.65 1.56 -0.86
CA THR A 117 20.09 1.46 -1.09
C THR A 117 20.40 1.62 -2.57
N HIS A 118 21.48 2.35 -2.87
CA HIS A 118 21.97 2.54 -4.22
C HIS A 118 23.26 1.74 -4.43
N ASN A 119 23.34 1.00 -5.52
CA ASN A 119 24.61 0.49 -5.98
C ASN A 119 25.41 1.66 -6.52
N MET A 120 26.64 1.85 -6.04
CA MET A 120 27.57 2.82 -6.62
C MET A 120 28.19 2.25 -7.88
N ILE A 121 28.12 3.01 -8.96
CA ILE A 121 28.69 2.65 -10.26
C ILE A 121 29.98 3.45 -10.43
N ASP A 122 31.11 2.74 -10.50
CA ASP A 122 32.41 3.34 -10.80
C ASP A 122 32.49 3.73 -12.29
N TYR A 123 32.78 4.99 -12.56
CA TYR A 123 33.03 5.52 -13.90
C TYR A 123 34.36 6.24 -14.00
N THR A 124 35.29 5.91 -13.12
CA THR A 124 36.64 6.50 -13.07
C THR A 124 37.34 6.38 -14.41
N ALA A 125 37.68 7.51 -15.02
CA ALA A 125 38.48 7.53 -16.26
C ALA A 125 39.94 7.33 -15.99
N LEU A 126 40.66 6.80 -16.99
CA LEU A 126 42.14 6.49 -16.88
C LEU A 126 43.03 7.73 -16.53
N GLY A 127 42.49 8.95 -16.68
CA GLY A 127 43.17 10.19 -16.34
C GLY A 127 42.72 10.82 -15.02
N SER A 128 41.76 10.20 -14.32
CA SER A 128 41.27 10.73 -13.04
C SER A 128 42.25 10.48 -11.92
N THR A 129 42.48 11.48 -11.09
CA THR A 129 43.34 11.39 -9.89
C THR A 129 42.58 10.92 -8.64
N ARG A 130 41.24 10.70 -8.76
CA ARG A 130 40.32 10.21 -7.72
C ARG A 130 39.33 9.24 -8.34
N ALA A 131 38.85 8.29 -7.54
CA ALA A 131 37.74 7.45 -7.91
C ALA A 131 36.46 8.30 -8.05
N GLU A 132 35.73 8.08 -9.13
CA GLU A 132 34.49 8.77 -9.44
C GLU A 132 33.36 7.74 -9.49
N GLU A 133 32.33 7.94 -8.63
CA GLU A 133 31.21 7.03 -8.49
C GLU A 133 29.89 7.78 -8.63
N LYS A 134 28.90 7.13 -9.23
CA LYS A 134 27.51 7.60 -9.32
C LYS A 134 26.56 6.61 -8.66
N PRO A 135 25.52 7.11 -7.95
CA PRO A 135 24.45 6.22 -7.49
C PRO A 135 23.70 5.63 -8.69
N GLY A 136 23.54 4.32 -8.69
CA GLY A 136 22.73 3.58 -9.65
C GLY A 136 21.26 3.57 -9.27
N ILE A 137 20.52 2.60 -9.82
CA ILE A 137 19.10 2.42 -9.55
C ILE A 137 18.90 2.05 -8.07
N PRO A 138 17.95 2.72 -7.35
CA PRO A 138 17.62 2.37 -5.99
C PRO A 138 17.04 0.95 -5.92
N ARG A 139 17.38 0.25 -4.85
CA ARG A 139 16.81 -1.06 -4.55
C ARG A 139 16.07 -0.99 -3.22
N GLY A 140 14.84 -1.51 -3.22
CA GLY A 140 14.06 -1.67 -2.01
C GLY A 140 14.77 -2.58 -1.02
N SER A 141 14.81 -2.19 0.24
CA SER A 141 15.38 -2.98 1.32
C SER A 141 14.35 -3.96 1.89
N ALA A 142 14.82 -5.00 2.57
CA ALA A 142 13.97 -5.85 3.37
C ALA A 142 13.54 -5.10 4.64
N LEU A 143 12.24 -5.10 4.92
CA LEU A 143 11.63 -4.55 6.12
C LEU A 143 11.40 -5.69 7.11
N THR A 144 11.69 -5.47 8.38
CA THR A 144 11.51 -6.49 9.42
C THR A 144 10.60 -5.96 10.50
N PHE A 145 9.60 -6.75 10.86
CA PHE A 145 8.64 -6.48 11.92
C PHE A 145 8.70 -7.62 12.93
N ASN A 146 8.98 -7.30 14.18
CA ASN A 146 8.84 -8.25 15.28
C ASN A 146 7.44 -8.12 15.88
N VAL A 147 6.77 -9.25 16.07
CA VAL A 147 5.35 -9.31 16.44
C VAL A 147 5.10 -10.26 17.61
N ASN A 148 4.02 -10.02 18.34
CA ASN A 148 3.44 -11.02 19.21
C ASN A 148 2.74 -12.06 18.33
N TRP A 149 3.26 -13.28 18.31
CA TRP A 149 2.73 -14.32 17.46
C TRP A 149 1.42 -14.89 18.03
N THR A 150 0.35 -14.78 17.25
CA THR A 150 -0.95 -15.37 17.57
C THR A 150 -1.38 -16.24 16.40
N ALA A 151 -1.43 -17.54 16.57
CA ALA A 151 -1.63 -18.50 15.47
C ALA A 151 -2.99 -18.33 14.74
N ASP A 152 -4.01 -17.84 15.46
CA ASP A 152 -5.37 -17.62 14.92
C ASP A 152 -5.58 -16.20 14.41
N ASP A 153 -4.52 -15.38 14.33
CA ASP A 153 -4.61 -14.02 13.79
C ASP A 153 -4.91 -14.06 12.30
N ALA A 154 -5.99 -13.38 11.88
CA ALA A 154 -6.46 -13.41 10.51
C ALA A 154 -5.44 -12.79 9.53
N GLY A 155 -4.74 -11.74 9.95
CA GLY A 155 -3.71 -11.10 9.16
C GLY A 155 -2.48 -12.00 8.98
N LEU A 156 -2.10 -12.74 10.02
CA LEU A 156 -1.00 -13.69 9.95
C LEU A 156 -1.32 -14.86 9.01
N VAL A 157 -2.54 -15.41 9.09
CA VAL A 157 -3.00 -16.48 8.19
C VAL A 157 -3.01 -15.98 6.74
N ALA A 158 -3.52 -14.76 6.50
CA ALA A 158 -3.50 -14.15 5.17
C ALA A 158 -2.05 -13.90 4.68
N ALA A 159 -1.14 -13.50 5.58
CA ALA A 159 0.27 -13.31 5.28
C ALA A 159 0.96 -14.63 4.87
N GLU A 160 0.63 -15.73 5.54
CA GLU A 160 1.15 -17.05 5.19
C GLU A 160 0.68 -17.51 3.80
N VAL A 161 -0.60 -17.30 3.49
CA VAL A 161 -1.17 -17.58 2.16
C VAL A 161 -0.49 -16.73 1.10
N ALA A 162 -0.32 -15.42 1.34
CA ALA A 162 0.35 -14.52 0.41
C ALA A 162 1.81 -14.92 0.17
N ARG A 163 2.52 -15.34 1.22
CA ARG A 163 3.91 -15.84 1.12
C ARG A 163 3.98 -17.13 0.28
N ALA A 164 3.09 -18.08 0.54
CA ALA A 164 3.04 -19.35 -0.20
C ALA A 164 2.72 -19.13 -1.69
N ALA A 165 1.79 -18.25 -1.99
CA ALA A 165 1.39 -17.87 -3.34
C ALA A 165 2.39 -16.93 -4.04
N LYS A 166 3.38 -16.38 -3.31
CA LYS A 166 4.32 -15.36 -3.80
C LYS A 166 3.61 -14.15 -4.40
N THR A 167 2.53 -13.71 -3.76
CA THR A 167 1.70 -12.61 -4.23
C THR A 167 2.29 -11.28 -3.76
N LEU A 168 2.36 -10.30 -4.66
CA LEU A 168 2.67 -8.92 -4.30
C LEU A 168 1.50 -8.35 -3.49
N LYS A 169 1.77 -7.81 -2.32
CA LYS A 169 0.77 -7.22 -1.43
C LYS A 169 1.10 -5.77 -1.11
N THR A 170 0.07 -4.99 -0.84
CA THR A 170 0.20 -3.64 -0.30
C THR A 170 0.11 -3.69 1.21
N PHE A 171 1.02 -2.99 1.86
CA PHE A 171 1.11 -2.89 3.32
C PHE A 171 0.92 -1.44 3.74
N LYS A 172 0.33 -1.27 4.91
CA LYS A 172 0.13 0.01 5.56
C LYS A 172 0.66 -0.09 6.99
N LEU A 173 1.63 0.75 7.33
CA LEU A 173 2.11 0.91 8.70
C LEU A 173 1.53 2.20 9.25
N THR A 174 0.54 2.09 10.11
CA THR A 174 -0.17 3.23 10.70
C THR A 174 0.40 3.54 12.08
N TYR A 175 0.77 4.79 12.29
CA TYR A 175 1.27 5.29 13.58
C TYR A 175 0.14 5.77 14.50
N SER A 176 0.48 6.06 15.75
CA SER A 176 -0.48 6.49 16.76
C SER A 176 -1.16 7.84 16.47
N ASP A 177 -0.55 8.69 15.66
CA ASP A 177 -1.07 9.98 15.20
C ASP A 177 -1.92 9.88 13.92
N ALA A 178 -2.22 8.65 13.48
CA ALA A 178 -2.91 8.32 12.24
C ALA A 178 -2.13 8.63 10.94
N THR A 179 -0.89 9.09 11.01
CA THR A 179 -0.03 9.09 9.83
C THR A 179 0.36 7.66 9.47
N TYR A 180 0.62 7.40 8.22
CA TYR A 180 0.95 6.05 7.80
C TYR A 180 1.95 6.01 6.65
N HIS A 181 2.71 4.92 6.59
CA HIS A 181 3.50 4.53 5.45
C HIS A 181 2.77 3.46 4.64
N THR A 182 2.70 3.67 3.33
CA THR A 182 2.28 2.61 2.39
C THR A 182 3.46 2.15 1.56
N PHE A 183 3.50 0.85 1.33
CA PHE A 183 4.49 0.21 0.47
C PHE A 183 3.97 -1.09 -0.09
N THR A 184 4.53 -1.52 -1.23
CA THR A 184 4.25 -2.83 -1.81
C THR A 184 5.44 -3.76 -1.60
N GLY A 185 5.18 -5.04 -1.42
CA GLY A 185 6.24 -6.01 -1.20
C GLY A 185 5.78 -7.45 -1.21
N TYR A 186 6.78 -8.33 -1.18
CA TYR A 186 6.58 -9.77 -1.02
C TYR A 186 6.96 -10.17 0.40
N ILE A 187 6.13 -11.00 1.04
CA ILE A 187 6.50 -11.63 2.30
C ILE A 187 7.52 -12.72 2.00
N VAL A 188 8.74 -12.55 2.49
CA VAL A 188 9.84 -13.48 2.25
C VAL A 188 10.18 -14.34 3.46
N GLY A 189 9.80 -13.90 4.66
CA GLY A 189 10.02 -14.63 5.90
C GLY A 189 8.86 -14.47 6.87
N LEU A 190 8.43 -15.57 7.46
CA LEU A 190 7.55 -15.66 8.61
C LEU A 190 8.19 -16.67 9.55
N ASN A 191 8.65 -16.22 10.70
CA ASN A 191 9.32 -17.05 11.68
C ASN A 191 8.67 -16.83 13.05
N ASP A 192 8.49 -17.87 13.79
CA ASP A 192 8.05 -17.86 15.18
C ASP A 192 9.14 -18.40 16.11
N SER A 193 9.13 -17.96 17.32
CA SER A 193 10.01 -18.45 18.39
C SER A 193 9.31 -18.34 19.73
N GLY A 194 9.52 -19.32 20.58
CA GLY A 194 8.96 -19.36 21.92
C GLY A 194 9.81 -20.19 22.87
N GLY A 195 9.66 -19.96 24.16
CA GLY A 195 10.29 -20.73 25.24
C GLY A 195 9.24 -21.20 26.24
N GLY A 196 9.62 -22.11 27.16
CA GLY A 196 8.69 -22.76 28.06
C GLY A 196 7.91 -21.82 29.01
N ASP A 197 8.46 -20.65 29.33
CA ASP A 197 7.87 -19.64 30.19
C ASP A 197 7.66 -18.26 29.52
N ASP A 198 7.91 -18.18 28.21
CA ASP A 198 7.81 -16.95 27.44
C ASP A 198 6.62 -16.95 26.47
N LYS A 199 6.12 -15.75 26.16
CA LYS A 199 5.17 -15.56 25.06
C LYS A 199 5.80 -15.99 23.73
N VAL A 200 4.98 -16.48 22.84
CA VAL A 200 5.42 -16.71 21.46
C VAL A 200 5.58 -15.37 20.76
N SER A 201 6.74 -15.16 20.20
CA SER A 201 7.06 -13.99 19.38
C SER A 201 7.45 -14.45 17.99
N GLY A 202 7.35 -13.57 17.01
CA GLY A 202 7.73 -13.88 15.66
C GLY A 202 8.34 -12.69 14.93
N SER A 203 8.83 -12.96 13.74
CA SER A 203 9.29 -11.93 12.84
C SER A 203 8.70 -12.10 11.44
N ILE A 204 8.27 -10.99 10.87
CA ILE A 204 7.77 -10.89 9.51
C ILE A 204 8.80 -10.10 8.71
N THR A 205 9.29 -10.71 7.63
CA THR A 205 10.24 -10.04 6.73
C THR A 205 9.55 -9.81 5.39
N ILE A 206 9.51 -8.54 4.98
CA ILE A 206 8.88 -8.12 3.72
C ILE A 206 9.96 -7.52 2.82
N HIS A 207 10.12 -8.07 1.63
CA HIS A 207 10.98 -7.48 0.61
C HIS A 207 10.18 -6.45 -0.17
N ARG A 208 10.53 -5.17 0.02
CA ARG A 208 9.82 -4.05 -0.59
C ARG A 208 10.12 -3.95 -2.09
N VAL A 209 9.07 -3.64 -2.85
CA VAL A 209 9.12 -3.33 -4.28
C VAL A 209 8.59 -1.89 -4.45
N GLY A 210 9.40 -1.02 -5.02
CA GLY A 210 9.03 0.38 -5.20
C GLY A 210 9.34 1.29 -4.00
N ALA A 211 8.84 2.52 -4.07
CA ALA A 211 9.11 3.56 -3.07
C ALA A 211 8.28 3.35 -1.79
N LEU A 212 8.79 3.91 -0.69
CA LEU A 212 8.05 4.07 0.56
C LEU A 212 7.35 5.43 0.50
N SER A 213 6.03 5.44 0.62
CA SER A 213 5.24 6.68 0.65
C SER A 213 4.78 6.97 2.08
N LEU A 214 5.00 8.20 2.55
CA LEU A 214 4.45 8.72 3.80
C LEU A 214 3.22 9.58 3.47
N THR A 215 2.12 9.33 4.13
CA THR A 215 0.86 10.07 3.98
C THR A 215 0.33 10.52 5.33
#